data_287ef1abd9146e1c7404ad206cf0cc69
#
_entry.id   287ef1abd9146e1c7404ad206cf0cc69
#
_cell.length_a   1.000
_cell.length_b   1.000
_cell.length_c   1.000
_cell.angle_alpha   90.00
_cell.angle_beta   90.00
_cell.angle_gamma   90.00
#
_symmetry.space_group_name_H-M   'P 1'
#
loop_
_entity.id
_entity.type
_entity.pdbx_description
1 polymer ?
#
loop_
_entity_poly.entity_id
_entity_poly.type
_entity_poly.pdbx_seq_one_letter_code
_entity_poly.pdbx_strand_id
1 'polypeptide(L)'
;MKESNVLRAAWLALAGVRATVFRVNTGKGWVSGGGEVQRLADGSVRIPFARPVALGFGDVKGDPIVGTSDLIGWTEIVVTPEMVGHKVAIFTAIETKESGGGRKREGQKTFLARLISAGGIGGFAASADAARMIVQDFCNRFAIK
;
A
#
# COMPACT_ATOMS: atom_id res chain seq x y z
N MET A 1 -12.72 -25.97 4.47
CA MET A 1 -11.85 -25.08 5.28
C MET A 1 -12.46 -23.69 5.21
N LYS A 2 -12.52 -22.95 6.33
CA LYS A 2 -13.01 -21.55 6.28
C LYS A 2 -12.04 -20.67 5.49
N GLU A 3 -12.54 -19.69 4.74
CA GLU A 3 -11.76 -18.75 3.93
C GLU A 3 -10.64 -18.07 4.73
N SER A 4 -10.92 -17.67 5.98
CA SER A 4 -9.92 -17.09 6.88
C SER A 4 -8.71 -17.98 7.16
N ASN A 5 -8.91 -19.31 7.16
CA ASN A 5 -7.83 -20.28 7.36
C ASN A 5 -7.00 -20.43 6.08
N VAL A 6 -7.65 -20.37 4.90
CA VAL A 6 -6.97 -20.37 3.60
C VAL A 6 -6.09 -19.13 3.46
N LEU A 7 -6.63 -17.95 3.78
CA LEU A 7 -5.91 -16.68 3.73
C LEU A 7 -4.65 -16.71 4.62
N ARG A 8 -4.79 -17.19 5.87
CA ARG A 8 -3.66 -17.31 6.78
C ARG A 8 -2.60 -18.29 6.27
N ALA A 9 -3.03 -19.44 5.75
CA ALA A 9 -2.10 -20.44 5.19
C ALA A 9 -1.37 -19.91 3.97
N ALA A 10 -2.08 -19.20 3.07
CA ALA A 10 -1.49 -18.54 1.90
C ALA A 10 -0.46 -17.49 2.31
N TRP A 11 -0.78 -16.63 3.29
CA TRP A 11 0.16 -15.63 3.78
C TRP A 11 1.48 -16.24 4.29
N LEU A 12 1.38 -17.29 5.11
CA LEU A 12 2.55 -17.98 5.64
C LEU A 12 3.37 -18.67 4.53
N ALA A 13 2.71 -19.29 3.55
CA ALA A 13 3.37 -19.94 2.43
C ALA A 13 4.13 -18.92 1.55
N LEU A 14 3.52 -17.76 1.30
CA LEU A 14 4.13 -16.68 0.50
C LEU A 14 5.41 -16.12 1.15
N ALA A 15 5.46 -16.04 2.48
CA ALA A 15 6.67 -15.63 3.18
C ALA A 15 7.87 -16.55 2.91
N GLY A 16 7.62 -17.85 2.63
CA GLY A 16 8.65 -18.82 2.29
C GLY A 16 9.23 -18.68 0.87
N VAL A 17 8.61 -17.89 -0.01
CA VAL A 17 9.01 -17.70 -1.42
C VAL A 17 9.41 -16.24 -1.73
N ARG A 18 9.98 -15.54 -0.76
CA ARG A 18 10.45 -14.14 -0.87
C ARG A 18 9.35 -13.12 -1.18
N ALA A 19 8.10 -13.47 -0.95
CA ALA A 19 7.00 -12.53 -1.12
C ALA A 19 6.70 -11.81 0.20
N THR A 20 6.60 -10.48 0.16
CA THR A 20 6.09 -9.65 1.23
C THR A 20 4.68 -9.22 0.87
N VAL A 21 3.70 -9.72 1.61
CA VAL A 21 2.29 -9.42 1.33
C VAL A 21 1.60 -8.77 2.52
N PHE A 22 0.59 -7.96 2.23
CA PHE A 22 -0.24 -7.25 3.17
C PHE A 22 -1.69 -7.67 2.98
N ARG A 23 -2.43 -7.81 4.07
CA ARG A 23 -3.86 -8.00 3.99
C ARG A 23 -4.53 -6.68 3.61
N VAL A 24 -5.41 -6.75 2.62
CA VAL A 24 -6.26 -5.64 2.19
C VAL A 24 -7.72 -5.98 2.53
N ASN A 25 -8.36 -5.10 3.30
CA ASN A 25 -9.80 -5.17 3.55
C ASN A 25 -10.46 -4.09 2.72
N THR A 26 -11.32 -4.48 1.78
CA THR A 26 -12.04 -3.52 0.92
C THR A 26 -13.42 -3.22 1.49
N GLY A 27 -13.82 -1.97 1.49
CA GLY A 27 -15.14 -1.56 1.99
C GLY A 27 -15.19 -0.08 2.36
N LYS A 28 -16.28 0.28 3.04
CA LYS A 28 -16.44 1.60 3.65
C LYS A 28 -16.43 1.47 5.17
N GLY A 29 -15.78 2.40 5.83
CA GLY A 29 -15.74 2.49 7.28
C GLY A 29 -16.01 3.91 7.75
N TRP A 30 -16.05 4.09 9.07
CA TRP A 30 -16.18 5.39 9.70
C TRP A 30 -15.02 5.60 10.65
N VAL A 31 -14.45 6.79 10.62
CA VAL A 31 -13.39 7.20 11.56
C VAL A 31 -13.82 8.46 12.30
N SER A 32 -13.32 8.62 13.53
CA SER A 32 -13.55 9.84 14.29
C SER A 32 -12.78 11.01 13.68
N GLY A 33 -13.47 12.13 13.49
CA GLY A 33 -12.86 13.41 13.13
C GLY A 33 -12.29 14.17 14.32
N GLY A 34 -12.56 13.69 15.54
CA GLY A 34 -12.09 14.25 16.82
C GLY A 34 -12.82 13.57 17.98
N GLY A 35 -12.14 13.44 19.12
CA GLY A 35 -12.67 12.77 20.30
C GLY A 35 -12.52 11.25 20.27
N GLU A 36 -12.72 10.63 21.45
CA GLU A 36 -12.57 9.20 21.64
C GLU A 36 -13.78 8.41 21.14
N VAL A 37 -13.51 7.29 20.48
CA VAL A 37 -14.54 6.32 20.04
C VAL A 37 -15.01 5.53 21.26
N GLN A 38 -16.32 5.50 21.49
CA GLN A 38 -16.93 4.88 22.66
C GLN A 38 -17.69 3.61 22.24
N ARG A 39 -17.42 2.51 22.95
CA ARG A 39 -18.24 1.31 22.84
C ARG A 39 -19.35 1.37 23.89
N LEU A 40 -20.61 1.24 23.47
CA LEU A 40 -21.76 1.26 24.34
C LEU A 40 -22.11 -0.12 24.88
N ALA A 41 -22.91 -0.17 25.93
CA ALA A 41 -23.28 -1.42 26.61
C ALA A 41 -24.06 -2.41 25.74
N ASP A 42 -24.79 -1.89 24.74
CA ASP A 42 -25.54 -2.68 23.75
C ASP A 42 -24.67 -3.25 22.62
N GLY A 43 -23.33 -3.00 22.68
CA GLY A 43 -22.36 -3.41 21.67
C GLY A 43 -22.22 -2.47 20.49
N SER A 44 -23.04 -1.41 20.40
CA SER A 44 -22.89 -0.38 19.38
C SER A 44 -21.67 0.52 19.65
N VAL A 45 -21.27 1.29 18.64
CA VAL A 45 -20.11 2.19 18.71
C VAL A 45 -20.54 3.61 18.38
N ARG A 46 -20.27 4.56 19.27
CA ARG A 46 -20.42 5.99 19.03
C ARG A 46 -19.10 6.56 18.54
N ILE A 47 -19.12 7.13 17.34
CA ILE A 47 -17.96 7.77 16.70
C ILE A 47 -18.19 9.27 16.62
N PRO A 48 -17.52 10.09 17.45
CA PRO A 48 -17.69 11.55 17.42
C PRO A 48 -17.18 12.11 16.09
N PHE A 49 -17.93 13.08 15.54
CA PHE A 49 -17.58 13.73 14.26
C PHE A 49 -17.22 12.72 13.17
N ALA A 50 -18.03 11.66 13.05
CA ALA A 50 -17.80 10.55 12.14
C ALA A 50 -17.66 11.03 10.68
N ARG A 51 -16.59 10.61 10.02
CA ARG A 51 -16.37 10.81 8.59
C ARG A 51 -16.21 9.48 7.88
N PRO A 52 -16.76 9.29 6.68
CA PRO A 52 -16.57 8.05 5.91
C PRO A 52 -15.13 7.95 5.42
N VAL A 53 -14.65 6.70 5.32
CA VAL A 53 -13.35 6.36 4.71
C VAL A 53 -13.52 5.13 3.84
N ALA A 54 -12.82 5.10 2.71
CA ALA A 54 -12.61 3.87 1.96
C ALA A 54 -11.55 3.01 2.67
N LEU A 55 -11.80 1.72 2.76
CA LEU A 55 -10.85 0.72 3.22
C LEU A 55 -10.26 0.02 1.99
N GLY A 56 -8.97 -0.28 2.02
CA GLY A 56 -8.27 -0.89 0.90
C GLY A 56 -7.86 0.12 -0.16
N PHE A 57 -7.99 -0.26 -1.44
CA PHE A 57 -7.72 0.65 -2.55
C PHE A 57 -8.95 1.49 -2.86
N GLY A 58 -8.74 2.78 -2.97
CA GLY A 58 -9.76 3.74 -3.39
C GLY A 58 -9.45 4.35 -4.75
N ASP A 59 -10.48 4.77 -5.46
CA ASP A 59 -10.35 5.59 -6.65
C ASP A 59 -10.04 7.07 -6.30
N VAL A 60 -9.92 7.92 -7.30
CA VAL A 60 -9.64 9.36 -7.13
C VAL A 60 -10.76 10.11 -6.38
N LYS A 61 -11.95 9.54 -6.29
CA LYS A 61 -13.10 10.08 -5.53
C LYS A 61 -13.12 9.59 -4.10
N GLY A 62 -12.26 8.60 -3.76
CA GLY A 62 -12.22 7.96 -2.45
C GLY A 62 -13.23 6.82 -2.28
N ASP A 63 -13.82 6.31 -3.37
CA ASP A 63 -14.68 5.14 -3.33
C ASP A 63 -13.83 3.85 -3.38
N PRO A 64 -14.19 2.78 -2.64
CA PRO A 64 -13.46 1.52 -2.66
C PRO A 64 -13.50 0.86 -4.06
N ILE A 65 -12.33 0.41 -4.54
CA ILE A 65 -12.24 -0.38 -5.77
C ILE A 65 -12.68 -1.81 -5.46
N VAL A 66 -13.81 -2.23 -6.06
CA VAL A 66 -14.38 -3.56 -5.88
C VAL A 66 -13.54 -4.60 -6.64
N GLY A 67 -13.36 -5.79 -6.06
CA GLY A 67 -12.59 -6.87 -6.67
C GLY A 67 -11.08 -6.83 -6.38
N THR A 68 -10.67 -5.99 -5.44
CA THR A 68 -9.28 -5.99 -4.95
C THR A 68 -8.98 -7.29 -4.22
N SER A 69 -7.80 -7.86 -4.46
CA SER A 69 -7.34 -9.11 -3.83
C SER A 69 -7.15 -8.96 -2.32
N ASP A 70 -7.35 -10.05 -1.57
CA ASP A 70 -7.19 -10.09 -0.11
C ASP A 70 -5.72 -9.91 0.34
N LEU A 71 -4.77 -10.36 -0.48
CA LEU A 71 -3.33 -10.24 -0.26
C LEU A 71 -2.68 -9.52 -1.41
N ILE A 72 -1.96 -8.44 -1.11
CA ILE A 72 -1.20 -7.65 -2.08
C ILE A 72 0.17 -7.32 -1.51
N GLY A 73 1.18 -7.34 -2.39
CA GLY A 73 2.55 -7.04 -1.99
C GLY A 73 3.52 -7.16 -3.13
N TRP A 74 4.76 -7.46 -2.82
CA TRP A 74 5.81 -7.68 -3.81
C TRP A 74 6.52 -9.00 -3.60
N THR A 75 7.08 -9.55 -4.68
CA THR A 75 7.99 -10.68 -4.65
C THR A 75 9.33 -10.23 -5.17
N GLU A 76 10.37 -10.48 -4.40
CA GLU A 76 11.74 -10.15 -4.77
C GLU A 76 12.27 -11.18 -5.76
N ILE A 77 12.71 -10.72 -6.92
CA ILE A 77 13.30 -11.54 -7.97
C ILE A 77 14.65 -10.98 -8.42
N VAL A 78 15.52 -11.83 -8.90
CA VAL A 78 16.73 -11.43 -9.62
C VAL A 78 16.43 -11.48 -11.12
N VAL A 79 16.61 -10.34 -11.79
CA VAL A 79 16.40 -10.26 -13.26
C VAL A 79 17.51 -11.04 -13.95
N THR A 80 17.15 -11.96 -14.83
CA THR A 80 18.06 -12.79 -15.60
C THR A 80 17.99 -12.47 -17.10
N PRO A 81 18.99 -12.89 -17.92
CA PRO A 81 18.96 -12.66 -19.37
C PRO A 81 17.73 -13.21 -20.07
N GLU A 82 17.15 -14.30 -19.55
CA GLU A 82 15.92 -14.92 -20.11
C GLU A 82 14.69 -14.03 -19.96
N MET A 83 14.75 -13.03 -19.07
CA MET A 83 13.66 -12.06 -18.87
C MET A 83 13.72 -10.87 -19.86
N VAL A 84 14.74 -10.78 -20.70
CA VAL A 84 14.86 -9.70 -21.70
C VAL A 84 13.68 -9.76 -22.68
N GLY A 85 12.99 -8.63 -22.84
CA GLY A 85 11.78 -8.53 -23.67
C GLY A 85 10.46 -8.85 -22.95
N HIS A 86 10.50 -9.39 -21.74
CA HIS A 86 9.30 -9.58 -20.92
C HIS A 86 8.90 -8.30 -20.14
N LYS A 87 7.59 -8.12 -19.94
CA LYS A 87 7.06 -7.04 -19.09
C LYS A 87 7.03 -7.48 -17.64
N VAL A 88 7.59 -6.67 -16.76
CA VAL A 88 7.56 -6.89 -15.31
C VAL A 88 6.91 -5.70 -14.65
N ALA A 89 5.89 -5.92 -13.83
CA ALA A 89 5.30 -4.88 -12.99
C ALA A 89 6.13 -4.70 -11.72
N ILE A 90 6.52 -3.45 -11.44
CA ILE A 90 7.31 -3.10 -10.26
C ILE A 90 6.40 -2.43 -9.24
N PHE A 91 6.36 -2.97 -8.00
CA PHE A 91 5.55 -2.38 -6.95
C PHE A 91 6.02 -0.95 -6.65
N THR A 92 5.07 -0.01 -6.72
CA THR A 92 5.33 1.42 -6.56
C THR A 92 4.51 1.97 -5.40
N ALA A 93 5.17 2.69 -4.48
CA ALA A 93 4.50 3.35 -3.36
C ALA A 93 4.97 4.80 -3.22
N ILE A 94 4.04 5.74 -3.38
CA ILE A 94 4.29 7.16 -3.21
C ILE A 94 3.57 7.65 -1.95
N GLU A 95 4.33 8.12 -0.99
CA GLU A 95 3.80 8.76 0.21
C GLU A 95 3.65 10.27 -0.03
N THR A 96 2.43 10.75 -0.11
CA THR A 96 2.15 12.17 -0.36
C THR A 96 2.32 13.01 0.90
N LYS A 97 2.84 14.23 0.73
CA LYS A 97 3.03 15.23 1.78
C LYS A 97 2.49 16.58 1.31
N GLU A 98 2.14 17.44 2.27
CA GLU A 98 1.79 18.83 1.98
C GLU A 98 2.94 19.54 1.27
N SER A 99 2.63 20.56 0.47
CA SER A 99 3.59 21.31 -0.36
C SER A 99 4.71 21.99 0.42
N GLY A 100 4.57 22.17 1.73
CA GLY A 100 5.61 22.68 2.65
C GLY A 100 6.48 21.58 3.29
N GLY A 101 6.31 20.31 2.94
CA GLY A 101 7.08 19.19 3.52
C GLY A 101 6.51 18.73 4.86
N GLY A 102 5.38 18.03 4.87
CA GLY A 102 4.77 17.49 6.09
C GLY A 102 5.65 16.46 6.82
N ARG A 103 5.35 16.22 8.11
CA ARG A 103 6.09 15.27 8.96
C ARG A 103 6.17 13.87 8.34
N LYS A 104 7.36 13.37 8.13
CA LYS A 104 7.65 11.99 7.72
C LYS A 104 7.65 11.10 8.96
N ARG A 105 6.64 10.24 9.09
CA ARG A 105 6.53 9.30 10.22
C ARG A 105 7.55 8.18 10.05
N GLU A 106 8.08 7.65 11.15
CA GLU A 106 9.10 6.60 11.12
C GLU A 106 8.62 5.34 10.41
N GLY A 107 7.38 4.90 10.65
CA GLY A 107 6.80 3.75 9.94
C GLY A 107 6.74 3.93 8.42
N GLN A 108 6.48 5.15 7.93
CA GLN A 108 6.49 5.46 6.49
C GLN A 108 7.91 5.35 5.90
N LYS A 109 8.92 5.86 6.60
CA LYS A 109 10.32 5.74 6.16
C LYS A 109 10.77 4.27 6.11
N THR A 110 10.47 3.52 7.17
CA THR A 110 10.80 2.09 7.27
C THR A 110 10.14 1.28 6.15
N PHE A 111 8.85 1.53 5.87
CA PHE A 111 8.13 0.87 4.78
C PHE A 111 8.78 1.15 3.43
N LEU A 112 9.01 2.43 3.10
CA LEU A 112 9.64 2.83 1.84
C LEU A 112 11.06 2.29 1.70
N ALA A 113 11.86 2.30 2.78
CA ALA A 113 13.22 1.76 2.77
C ALA A 113 13.22 0.25 2.47
N ARG A 114 12.32 -0.52 3.08
CA ARG A 114 12.17 -1.96 2.80
C ARG A 114 11.74 -2.22 1.36
N LEU A 115 10.78 -1.46 0.85
CA LEU A 115 10.32 -1.56 -0.54
C LEU A 115 11.47 -1.28 -1.53
N ILE A 116 12.21 -0.19 -1.33
CA ILE A 116 13.33 0.20 -2.19
C ILE A 116 14.45 -0.86 -2.13
N SER A 117 14.74 -1.39 -0.94
CA SER A 117 15.72 -2.47 -0.77
C SER A 117 15.34 -3.75 -1.50
N ALA A 118 14.04 -4.02 -1.64
CA ALA A 118 13.52 -5.16 -2.40
C ALA A 118 13.42 -4.90 -3.93
N GLY A 119 13.92 -3.75 -4.41
CA GLY A 119 13.89 -3.39 -5.83
C GLY A 119 12.62 -2.63 -6.28
N GLY A 120 11.75 -2.24 -5.37
CA GLY A 120 10.55 -1.45 -5.67
C GLY A 120 10.83 0.03 -5.87
N ILE A 121 9.81 0.76 -6.33
CA ILE A 121 9.82 2.21 -6.50
C ILE A 121 9.14 2.86 -5.31
N GLY A 122 9.81 3.77 -4.60
CA GLY A 122 9.21 4.42 -3.45
C GLY A 122 9.79 5.79 -3.15
N GLY A 123 8.96 6.66 -2.55
CA GLY A 123 9.43 7.97 -2.14
C GLY A 123 8.34 8.85 -1.53
N PHE A 124 8.78 10.00 -1.01
CA PHE A 124 7.91 11.06 -0.52
C PHE A 124 7.73 12.13 -1.59
N ALA A 125 6.49 12.47 -1.91
CA ALA A 125 6.17 13.48 -2.91
C ALA A 125 5.29 14.59 -2.31
N ALA A 126 5.70 15.84 -2.51
CA ALA A 126 4.95 17.05 -2.12
C ALA A 126 4.29 17.75 -3.33
N SER A 127 4.41 17.16 -4.53
CA SER A 127 3.77 17.66 -5.76
C SER A 127 3.63 16.52 -6.77
N ALA A 128 2.82 16.74 -7.81
CA ALA A 128 2.69 15.82 -8.93
C ALA A 128 4.02 15.60 -9.66
N ASP A 129 4.81 16.66 -9.84
CA ASP A 129 6.13 16.57 -10.47
C ASP A 129 7.11 15.74 -9.62
N ALA A 130 7.12 15.93 -8.30
CA ALA A 130 7.94 15.11 -7.41
C ALA A 130 7.57 13.62 -7.48
N ALA A 131 6.27 13.30 -7.52
CA ALA A 131 5.82 11.92 -7.69
C ALA A 131 6.28 11.31 -9.03
N ARG A 132 6.13 12.07 -10.12
CA ARG A 132 6.61 11.66 -11.44
C ARG A 132 8.11 11.42 -11.47
N MET A 133 8.90 12.34 -10.89
CA MET A 133 10.36 12.22 -10.85
C MET A 133 10.83 10.95 -10.13
N ILE A 134 10.19 10.54 -9.03
CA ILE A 134 10.54 9.30 -8.32
C ILE A 134 10.50 8.09 -9.26
N VAL A 135 9.45 7.99 -10.10
CA VAL A 135 9.30 6.89 -11.05
C VAL A 135 10.29 7.03 -12.21
N GLN A 136 10.46 8.24 -12.76
CA GLN A 136 11.39 8.51 -13.87
C GLN A 136 12.85 8.24 -13.47
N ASP A 137 13.28 8.63 -12.28
CA ASP A 137 14.63 8.38 -11.78
C ASP A 137 14.92 6.87 -11.66
N PHE A 138 13.93 6.07 -11.24
CA PHE A 138 14.06 4.62 -11.26
C PHE A 138 14.22 4.10 -12.69
N CYS A 139 13.35 4.50 -13.60
CA CYS A 139 13.42 4.09 -15.01
C CYS A 139 14.77 4.49 -15.65
N ASN A 140 15.25 5.69 -15.40
CA ASN A 140 16.51 6.19 -15.95
C ASN A 140 17.73 5.38 -15.50
N ARG A 141 17.75 4.87 -14.26
CA ARG A 141 18.85 4.00 -13.77
C ARG A 141 19.05 2.75 -14.63
N PHE A 142 17.98 2.24 -15.22
CA PHE A 142 17.99 1.00 -16.01
C PHE A 142 17.77 1.24 -17.50
N ALA A 143 17.80 2.49 -17.96
CA ALA A 143 17.48 2.89 -19.34
C ALA A 143 16.13 2.34 -19.84
N ILE A 144 15.14 2.23 -18.93
CA ILE A 144 13.79 1.78 -19.26
C ILE A 144 13.06 2.91 -20.00
N LYS A 145 12.52 2.60 -21.18
CA LYS A 145 11.77 3.53 -22.02
C LYS A 145 10.26 3.41 -21.77
#